data_ed419e9565c0d13d67250941eb50156d
#
_entry.id   ed419e9565c0d13d67250941eb50156d
#
_cell.length_a   1.000
_cell.length_b   1.000
_cell.length_c   1.000
_cell.angle_alpha   90.00
_cell.angle_beta   90.00
_cell.angle_gamma   90.00
#
_symmetry.space_group_name_H-M   'P 1'
#
loop_
_entity.id
_entity.type
_entity.pdbx_description
1 polymer ?
#
loop_
_entity_poly.entity_id
_entity_poly.type
_entity_poly.pdbx_seq_one_letter_code
_entity_poly.pdbx_strand_id
1 'polypeptide(L)'
;METYFEDVGPISEAVDLLCEAHSVLFLGRGLSATVAKEGALKLMELAYIPCLAYPAGEMKHGPIALLEEGSPVVVIAPNDHLKEKTMSALHEVKARGAKVILIHEKGDAIAAEGDVSIAVPSIHPWLTPLLTVVPLQLMAYETALRLGRDVDRPRNLAKSVTVE
;
A
#
# COMPACT_ATOMS: atom_id res chain seq x y z
N MET A 1 -11.42 15.86 7.70
CA MET A 1 -10.26 15.05 8.15
C MET A 1 -10.61 14.21 9.38
N GLU A 2 -11.42 14.73 10.32
CA GLU A 2 -11.86 13.97 11.51
C GLU A 2 -12.54 12.64 11.17
N THR A 3 -13.45 12.59 10.20
CA THR A 3 -14.17 11.38 9.79
C THR A 3 -13.31 10.33 9.09
N TYR A 4 -12.09 10.63 8.73
CA TYR A 4 -11.17 9.72 8.04
C TYR A 4 -10.56 8.66 8.99
N PHE A 5 -10.51 8.96 10.28
CA PHE A 5 -9.90 8.11 11.29
C PHE A 5 -10.91 7.38 12.18
N GLU A 6 -12.22 7.49 11.88
CA GLU A 6 -13.27 6.88 12.70
C GLU A 6 -13.32 5.35 12.59
N ASP A 7 -12.87 4.79 11.47
CA ASP A 7 -12.80 3.34 11.26
C ASP A 7 -11.36 2.91 10.93
N VAL A 8 -10.64 2.49 11.93
CA VAL A 8 -9.27 1.94 11.82
C VAL A 8 -9.25 0.42 11.68
N GLY A 9 -10.41 -0.23 11.69
CA GLY A 9 -10.52 -1.69 11.58
C GLY A 9 -9.76 -2.26 10.37
N PRO A 10 -10.02 -1.76 9.13
CA PRO A 10 -9.32 -2.23 7.95
C PRO A 10 -7.79 -1.99 7.97
N ILE A 11 -7.34 -0.93 8.65
CA ILE A 11 -5.90 -0.70 8.86
C ILE A 11 -5.31 -1.81 9.72
N SER A 12 -5.99 -2.19 10.83
CA SER A 12 -5.52 -3.27 11.70
C SER A 12 -5.43 -4.61 10.96
N GLU A 13 -6.43 -4.95 10.14
CA GLU A 13 -6.43 -6.17 9.31
C GLU A 13 -5.28 -6.16 8.29
N ALA A 14 -5.03 -5.02 7.64
CA ALA A 14 -3.90 -4.86 6.74
C ALA A 14 -2.56 -5.05 7.48
N VAL A 15 -2.43 -4.49 8.67
CA VAL A 15 -1.22 -4.61 9.51
C VAL A 15 -0.97 -6.06 9.92
N ASP A 16 -2.00 -6.86 10.19
CA ASP A 16 -1.85 -8.29 10.47
C ASP A 16 -1.15 -9.01 9.31
N LEU A 17 -1.60 -8.75 8.07
CA LEU A 17 -0.95 -9.31 6.87
C LEU A 17 0.49 -8.82 6.69
N LEU A 18 0.74 -7.52 6.95
CA LEU A 18 2.06 -6.92 6.77
C LEU A 18 3.07 -7.41 7.82
N CYS A 19 2.66 -7.67 9.05
CA CYS A 19 3.54 -8.17 10.10
C CYS A 19 4.10 -9.58 9.82
N GLU A 20 3.39 -10.39 9.05
CA GLU A 20 3.79 -11.75 8.66
C GLU A 20 4.55 -11.78 7.32
N ALA A 21 4.65 -10.64 6.64
CA ALA A 21 5.19 -10.57 5.29
C ALA A 21 6.72 -10.68 5.23
N HIS A 22 7.23 -11.52 4.34
CA HIS A 22 8.65 -11.51 3.96
C HIS A 22 9.00 -10.36 3.02
N SER A 23 8.06 -9.98 2.18
CA SER A 23 8.15 -8.82 1.29
C SER A 23 6.75 -8.33 0.91
N VAL A 24 6.64 -7.08 0.48
CA VAL A 24 5.36 -6.49 0.07
C VAL A 24 5.51 -5.84 -1.30
N LEU A 25 4.55 -6.10 -2.19
CA LEU A 25 4.46 -5.44 -3.48
C LEU A 25 3.40 -4.33 -3.44
N PHE A 26 3.77 -3.14 -3.91
CA PHE A 26 2.88 -1.98 -4.02
C PHE A 26 2.62 -1.67 -5.48
N LEU A 27 1.35 -1.55 -5.86
CA LEU A 27 0.91 -1.34 -7.23
C LEU A 27 -0.01 -0.11 -7.34
N GLY A 28 0.18 0.65 -8.39
CA GLY A 28 -0.69 1.76 -8.77
C GLY A 28 -0.45 2.15 -10.23
N ARG A 29 -1.28 3.04 -10.77
CA ARG A 29 -1.07 3.62 -12.10
C ARG A 29 -1.12 5.14 -12.06
N GLY A 30 -0.45 5.80 -13.00
CA GLY A 30 -0.39 7.27 -13.03
C GLY A 30 0.12 7.85 -11.70
N LEU A 31 -0.63 8.77 -11.10
CA LEU A 31 -0.30 9.36 -9.81
C LEU A 31 -0.22 8.32 -8.68
N SER A 32 -1.09 7.31 -8.72
CA SER A 32 -1.08 6.23 -7.71
C SER A 32 0.19 5.39 -7.74
N ALA A 33 0.91 5.31 -8.86
CA ALA A 33 2.21 4.65 -8.90
C ALA A 33 3.28 5.40 -8.09
N THR A 34 3.19 6.73 -8.03
CA THR A 34 4.07 7.54 -7.18
C THR A 34 3.72 7.37 -5.71
N VAL A 35 2.42 7.35 -5.39
CA VAL A 35 1.94 7.10 -4.02
C VAL A 35 2.35 5.69 -3.55
N ALA A 36 2.28 4.69 -4.43
CA ALA A 36 2.73 3.33 -4.14
C ALA A 36 4.21 3.28 -3.74
N LYS A 37 5.07 4.06 -4.43
CA LYS A 37 6.50 4.18 -4.08
C LYS A 37 6.70 4.80 -2.70
N GLU A 38 5.94 5.83 -2.37
CA GLU A 38 5.99 6.47 -1.05
C GLU A 38 5.55 5.49 0.05
N GLY A 39 4.45 4.76 -0.16
CA GLY A 39 3.99 3.74 0.80
C GLY A 39 5.02 2.63 1.02
N ALA A 40 5.60 2.12 -0.05
CA ALA A 40 6.67 1.12 0.01
C ALA A 40 7.89 1.65 0.79
N LEU A 41 8.28 2.90 0.52
CA LEU A 41 9.39 3.55 1.22
C LEU A 41 9.11 3.66 2.72
N LYS A 42 7.92 4.14 3.12
CA LYS A 42 7.56 4.29 4.54
C LYS A 42 7.53 2.95 5.27
N LEU A 43 6.99 1.91 4.67
CA LEU A 43 6.98 0.58 5.29
C LEU A 43 8.41 0.03 5.43
N MET A 44 9.26 0.22 4.43
CA MET A 44 10.67 -0.18 4.46
C MET A 44 11.45 0.55 5.55
N GLU A 45 11.28 1.89 5.64
CA GLU A 45 11.99 2.73 6.60
C GLU A 45 11.63 2.43 8.06
N LEU A 46 10.34 2.18 8.33
CA LEU A 46 9.83 2.05 9.69
C LEU A 46 9.78 0.60 10.17
N ALA A 47 9.31 -0.32 9.33
CA ALA A 47 9.09 -1.72 9.70
C ALA A 47 10.25 -2.66 9.28
N TYR A 48 11.15 -2.20 8.41
CA TYR A 48 12.29 -2.96 7.88
C TYR A 48 11.88 -4.17 7.03
N ILE A 49 10.70 -4.10 6.43
CA ILE A 49 10.18 -5.14 5.53
C ILE A 49 10.61 -4.78 4.10
N PRO A 50 11.23 -5.70 3.33
CA PRO A 50 11.54 -5.46 1.92
C PRO A 50 10.27 -5.12 1.14
N CYS A 51 10.26 -3.98 0.46
CA CYS A 51 9.11 -3.53 -0.31
C CYS A 51 9.52 -3.19 -1.74
N LEU A 52 8.67 -3.54 -2.68
CA LEU A 52 8.82 -3.20 -4.10
C LEU A 52 7.61 -2.38 -4.53
N ALA A 53 7.83 -1.33 -5.30
CA ALA A 53 6.75 -0.53 -5.86
C ALA A 53 6.91 -0.40 -7.37
N TYR A 54 5.86 -0.78 -8.10
CA TYR A 54 5.86 -0.73 -9.56
C TYR A 54 4.58 -0.10 -10.11
N PRO A 55 4.65 0.58 -11.25
CA PRO A 55 3.46 0.82 -12.04
C PRO A 55 2.79 -0.53 -12.35
N ALA A 56 1.49 -0.64 -12.09
CA ALA A 56 0.78 -1.92 -12.19
C ALA A 56 0.88 -2.58 -13.59
N GLY A 57 1.15 -1.77 -14.64
CA GLY A 57 1.41 -2.29 -15.98
C GLY A 57 2.76 -2.99 -16.14
N GLU A 58 3.74 -2.64 -15.31
CA GLU A 58 5.11 -3.16 -15.38
C GLU A 58 5.31 -4.42 -14.53
N MET A 59 4.33 -4.78 -13.71
CA MET A 59 4.41 -5.92 -12.81
C MET A 59 4.74 -7.23 -13.54
N LYS A 60 4.26 -7.39 -14.78
CA LYS A 60 4.46 -8.61 -15.60
C LYS A 60 5.92 -8.80 -16.06
N HIS A 61 6.71 -7.75 -16.04
CA HIS A 61 8.08 -7.76 -16.56
C HIS A 61 9.14 -8.21 -15.53
N GLY A 62 8.72 -8.90 -14.48
CA GLY A 62 9.60 -9.46 -13.46
C GLY A 62 8.97 -9.57 -12.08
N PRO A 63 8.47 -8.48 -11.48
CA PRO A 63 7.98 -8.48 -10.10
C PRO A 63 6.92 -9.52 -9.77
N ILE A 64 6.09 -9.89 -10.72
CA ILE A 64 5.05 -10.92 -10.55
C ILE A 64 5.64 -12.31 -10.20
N ALA A 65 6.89 -12.57 -10.56
CA ALA A 65 7.58 -13.82 -10.25
C ALA A 65 7.93 -13.97 -8.77
N LEU A 66 7.85 -12.88 -7.99
CA LEU A 66 8.13 -12.87 -6.56
C LEU A 66 6.88 -13.19 -5.72
N LEU A 67 5.71 -13.30 -6.35
CA LEU A 67 4.47 -13.59 -5.64
C LEU A 67 4.35 -15.08 -5.33
N GLU A 68 4.06 -15.37 -4.09
CA GLU A 68 3.73 -16.68 -3.55
C GLU A 68 2.32 -16.66 -2.96
N GLU A 69 1.77 -17.81 -2.65
CA GLU A 69 0.49 -17.93 -1.95
C GLU A 69 0.53 -17.14 -0.62
N GLY A 70 -0.43 -16.25 -0.42
CA GLY A 70 -0.50 -15.38 0.75
C GLY A 70 0.35 -14.12 0.69
N SER A 71 1.17 -13.89 -0.35
CA SER A 71 1.98 -12.67 -0.49
C SER A 71 1.11 -11.41 -0.42
N PRO A 72 1.36 -10.44 0.48
CA PRO A 72 0.60 -9.20 0.53
C PRO A 72 0.96 -8.27 -0.64
N VAL A 73 -0.08 -7.78 -1.30
CA VAL A 73 0.02 -6.80 -2.38
C VAL A 73 -0.89 -5.61 -2.08
N VAL A 74 -0.31 -4.43 -1.96
CA VAL A 74 -1.05 -3.19 -1.79
C VAL A 74 -1.39 -2.62 -3.16
N VAL A 75 -2.68 -2.44 -3.45
CA VAL A 75 -3.18 -1.90 -4.72
C VAL A 75 -3.89 -0.58 -4.47
N ILE A 76 -3.49 0.48 -5.16
CA ILE A 76 -4.10 1.80 -5.07
C ILE A 76 -4.90 2.05 -6.34
N ALA A 77 -6.23 2.01 -6.21
CA ALA A 77 -7.18 2.08 -7.31
C ALA A 77 -8.28 3.15 -7.07
N PRO A 78 -7.92 4.45 -7.13
CA PRO A 78 -8.91 5.51 -7.06
C PRO A 78 -9.82 5.50 -8.31
N ASN A 79 -10.93 6.24 -8.24
CA ASN A 79 -11.88 6.33 -9.34
C ASN A 79 -11.40 7.30 -10.44
N ASP A 80 -10.35 6.89 -11.17
CA ASP A 80 -9.78 7.61 -12.29
C ASP A 80 -9.89 6.82 -13.61
N HIS A 81 -9.43 7.41 -14.71
CA HIS A 81 -9.44 6.80 -16.04
C HIS A 81 -8.53 5.56 -16.20
N LEU A 82 -7.70 5.25 -15.21
CA LEU A 82 -6.79 4.09 -15.18
C LEU A 82 -7.30 2.96 -14.28
N LYS A 83 -8.42 3.16 -13.59
CA LYS A 83 -8.99 2.22 -12.63
C LYS A 83 -9.15 0.82 -13.20
N GLU A 84 -9.81 0.67 -14.35
CA GLU A 84 -10.04 -0.65 -14.96
C GLU A 84 -8.74 -1.41 -15.23
N LYS A 85 -7.70 -0.68 -15.70
CA LYS A 85 -6.38 -1.27 -15.93
C LYS A 85 -5.67 -1.64 -14.64
N THR A 86 -5.91 -0.90 -13.55
CA THR A 86 -5.40 -1.22 -12.21
C THR A 86 -6.10 -2.46 -11.67
N MET A 87 -7.42 -2.57 -11.84
CA MET A 87 -8.19 -3.75 -11.45
C MET A 87 -7.78 -5.00 -12.23
N SER A 88 -7.43 -4.89 -13.50
CA SER A 88 -6.84 -6.02 -14.24
C SER A 88 -5.57 -6.55 -13.58
N ALA A 89 -4.68 -5.66 -13.13
CA ALA A 89 -3.47 -6.07 -12.41
C ALA A 89 -3.78 -6.69 -11.04
N LEU A 90 -4.80 -6.18 -10.34
CA LEU A 90 -5.29 -6.78 -9.09
C LEU A 90 -5.73 -8.24 -9.30
N HIS A 91 -6.54 -8.49 -10.32
CA HIS A 91 -6.99 -9.85 -10.63
C HIS A 91 -5.82 -10.78 -11.00
N GLU A 92 -4.78 -10.26 -11.65
CA GLU A 92 -3.58 -11.03 -12.00
C GLU A 92 -2.78 -11.45 -10.77
N VAL A 93 -2.65 -10.60 -9.73
CA VAL A 93 -1.97 -10.97 -8.48
C VAL A 93 -2.83 -11.93 -7.65
N LYS A 94 -4.15 -11.72 -7.59
CA LYS A 94 -5.08 -12.65 -6.93
C LYS A 94 -5.05 -14.05 -7.55
N ALA A 95 -4.96 -14.15 -8.87
CA ALA A 95 -4.84 -15.43 -9.57
C ALA A 95 -3.55 -16.21 -9.22
N ARG A 96 -2.60 -15.58 -8.51
CA ARG A 96 -1.37 -16.19 -8.00
C ARG A 96 -1.38 -16.40 -6.49
N GLY A 97 -2.57 -16.29 -5.88
CA GLY A 97 -2.74 -16.50 -4.44
C GLY A 97 -2.35 -15.30 -3.56
N ALA A 98 -2.04 -14.14 -4.14
CA ALA A 98 -1.70 -12.96 -3.36
C ALA A 98 -2.90 -12.48 -2.51
N LYS A 99 -2.60 -11.93 -1.33
CA LYS A 99 -3.55 -11.23 -0.46
C LYS A 99 -3.53 -9.74 -0.77
N VAL A 100 -4.67 -9.22 -1.24
CA VAL A 100 -4.77 -7.84 -1.72
C VAL A 100 -5.28 -6.91 -0.63
N ILE A 101 -4.47 -5.90 -0.30
CA ILE A 101 -4.88 -4.72 0.47
C ILE A 101 -5.24 -3.64 -0.55
N LEU A 102 -6.53 -3.37 -0.71
CA LEU A 102 -7.06 -2.46 -1.72
C LEU A 102 -7.38 -1.09 -1.11
N ILE A 103 -6.76 -0.03 -1.65
CA ILE A 103 -7.10 1.36 -1.33
C ILE A 103 -7.96 1.90 -2.47
N HIS A 104 -9.19 2.31 -2.13
CA HIS A 104 -10.21 2.74 -3.09
C HIS A 104 -11.02 3.92 -2.55
N GLU A 105 -11.83 4.55 -3.39
CA GLU A 105 -12.75 5.60 -2.94
C GLU A 105 -14.00 5.03 -2.25
N LYS A 106 -14.48 5.73 -1.24
CA LYS A 106 -15.68 5.36 -0.47
C LYS A 106 -16.89 5.20 -1.39
N GLY A 107 -17.63 4.11 -1.22
CA GLY A 107 -18.81 3.79 -2.02
C GLY A 107 -18.50 3.12 -3.36
N ASP A 108 -17.25 2.84 -3.66
CA ASP A 108 -16.88 2.12 -4.88
C ASP A 108 -17.16 0.62 -4.74
N ALA A 109 -17.80 0.03 -5.76
CA ALA A 109 -18.15 -1.40 -5.79
C ALA A 109 -16.91 -2.33 -5.79
N ILE A 110 -15.73 -1.82 -6.19
CA ILE A 110 -14.48 -2.60 -6.18
C ILE A 110 -14.01 -2.97 -4.76
N ALA A 111 -14.61 -2.40 -3.73
CA ALA A 111 -14.29 -2.75 -2.34
C ALA A 111 -14.32 -4.26 -2.07
N ALA A 112 -15.25 -4.98 -2.70
CA ALA A 112 -15.38 -6.44 -2.56
C ALA A 112 -14.22 -7.23 -3.22
N GLU A 113 -13.38 -6.59 -3.99
CA GLU A 113 -12.26 -7.21 -4.69
C GLU A 113 -10.99 -7.33 -3.83
N GLY A 114 -10.87 -6.54 -2.75
CA GLY A 114 -9.78 -6.65 -1.79
C GLY A 114 -10.01 -7.77 -0.78
N ASP A 115 -8.94 -8.41 -0.30
CA ASP A 115 -9.00 -9.24 0.91
C ASP A 115 -9.14 -8.32 2.15
N VAL A 116 -8.47 -7.18 2.10
CA VAL A 116 -8.68 -6.03 3.00
C VAL A 116 -8.96 -4.81 2.15
N SER A 117 -9.99 -4.03 2.49
CA SER A 117 -10.41 -2.86 1.73
C SER A 117 -10.41 -1.60 2.59
N ILE A 118 -9.62 -0.61 2.18
CA ILE A 118 -9.46 0.66 2.87
C ILE A 118 -10.05 1.77 2.01
N ALA A 119 -11.17 2.33 2.47
CA ALA A 119 -11.88 3.39 1.75
C ALA A 119 -11.30 4.77 2.08
N VAL A 120 -11.03 5.57 1.06
CA VAL A 120 -10.68 6.99 1.20
C VAL A 120 -11.84 7.87 0.71
N PRO A 121 -12.01 9.10 1.21
CA PRO A 121 -13.01 10.01 0.69
C PRO A 121 -12.80 10.30 -0.80
N SER A 122 -13.91 10.46 -1.54
CA SER A 122 -13.85 10.91 -2.93
C SER A 122 -13.49 12.39 -3.01
N ILE A 123 -12.55 12.72 -3.90
CA ILE A 123 -12.07 14.09 -4.11
C ILE A 123 -11.69 14.25 -5.58
N HIS A 124 -11.37 15.49 -5.98
CA HIS A 124 -10.88 15.75 -7.34
C HIS A 124 -9.65 14.87 -7.65
N PRO A 125 -9.57 14.21 -8.83
CA PRO A 125 -8.53 13.22 -9.16
C PRO A 125 -7.09 13.68 -8.94
N TRP A 126 -6.77 14.95 -9.19
CA TRP A 126 -5.44 15.52 -8.95
C TRP A 126 -5.05 15.63 -7.47
N LEU A 127 -6.03 15.59 -6.57
CA LEU A 127 -5.82 15.67 -5.12
C LEU A 127 -5.86 14.30 -4.44
N THR A 128 -6.28 13.27 -5.15
CA THR A 128 -6.39 11.88 -4.63
C THR A 128 -5.09 11.38 -3.96
N PRO A 129 -3.88 11.71 -4.46
CA PRO A 129 -2.63 11.33 -3.80
C PRO A 129 -2.54 11.79 -2.34
N LEU A 130 -3.09 12.96 -1.99
CA LEU A 130 -3.09 13.48 -0.62
C LEU A 130 -3.91 12.62 0.35
N LEU A 131 -4.93 11.93 -0.16
CA LEU A 131 -5.78 11.05 0.65
C LEU A 131 -5.27 9.61 0.65
N THR A 132 -4.82 9.11 -0.50
CA THR A 132 -4.39 7.71 -0.63
C THR A 132 -3.03 7.44 0.03
N VAL A 133 -2.21 8.46 0.28
CA VAL A 133 -0.96 8.31 1.03
C VAL A 133 -1.18 8.07 2.52
N VAL A 134 -2.26 8.61 3.09
CA VAL A 134 -2.53 8.55 4.54
C VAL A 134 -2.66 7.11 5.06
N PRO A 135 -3.51 6.22 4.48
CA PRO A 135 -3.58 4.84 4.94
C PRO A 135 -2.24 4.10 4.79
N LEU A 136 -1.43 4.43 3.79
CA LEU A 136 -0.10 3.82 3.64
C LEU A 136 0.84 4.21 4.78
N GLN A 137 0.81 5.49 5.19
CA GLN A 137 1.58 5.98 6.33
C GLN A 137 1.11 5.34 7.63
N LEU A 138 -0.21 5.22 7.84
CA LEU A 138 -0.78 4.55 9.01
C LEU A 138 -0.40 3.07 9.06
N MET A 139 -0.52 2.35 7.95
CA MET A 139 -0.11 0.95 7.88
C MET A 139 1.39 0.79 8.21
N ALA A 140 2.25 1.64 7.67
CA ALA A 140 3.69 1.58 7.96
C ALA A 140 3.98 1.86 9.44
N TYR A 141 3.33 2.86 10.02
CA TYR A 141 3.45 3.24 11.43
C TYR A 141 2.99 2.11 12.36
N GLU A 142 1.76 1.63 12.16
CA GLU A 142 1.17 0.58 13.00
C GLU A 142 1.92 -0.76 12.87
N THR A 143 2.37 -1.11 11.67
CA THR A 143 3.20 -2.31 11.45
C THR A 143 4.51 -2.19 12.23
N ALA A 144 5.17 -1.03 12.17
CA ALA A 144 6.41 -0.80 12.92
C ALA A 144 6.21 -0.91 14.43
N LEU A 145 5.15 -0.31 14.97
CA LEU A 145 4.82 -0.41 16.38
C LEU A 145 4.56 -1.87 16.81
N ARG A 146 3.78 -2.61 16.02
CA ARG A 146 3.44 -4.00 16.31
C ARG A 146 4.67 -4.92 16.26
N LEU A 147 5.63 -4.61 15.41
CA LEU A 147 6.93 -5.28 15.34
C LEU A 147 7.95 -4.78 16.38
N GLY A 148 7.55 -3.88 17.30
CA GLY A 148 8.41 -3.34 18.35
C GLY A 148 9.53 -2.45 17.83
N ARG A 149 9.29 -1.75 16.70
CA ARG A 149 10.28 -0.82 16.11
C ARG A 149 10.11 0.59 16.71
N ASP A 150 11.21 1.31 16.86
CA ASP A 150 11.21 2.71 17.23
C ASP A 150 10.96 3.57 15.98
N VAL A 151 9.75 4.11 15.86
CA VAL A 151 9.32 4.92 14.70
C VAL A 151 9.94 6.31 14.67
N ASP A 152 10.38 6.81 15.83
CA ASP A 152 11.02 8.11 15.95
C ASP A 152 12.52 8.07 15.64
N ARG A 153 13.12 6.88 15.74
CA ARG A 153 14.56 6.65 15.51
C ARG A 153 14.80 5.40 14.66
N PRO A 154 14.35 5.40 13.40
CA PRO A 154 14.61 4.27 12.51
C PRO A 154 16.11 4.02 12.35
N ARG A 155 16.52 2.75 12.37
CA ARG A 155 17.93 2.36 12.27
C ARG A 155 18.54 2.85 10.94
N ASN A 156 19.79 3.28 10.98
CA ASN A 156 20.57 3.69 9.79
C ASN A 156 20.00 4.91 9.05
N LEU A 157 18.99 5.57 9.57
CA LEU A 157 18.44 6.80 9.01
C LEU A 157 18.81 7.98 9.91
N ALA A 158 19.39 9.00 9.31
CA ALA A 158 19.69 10.27 9.99
C ALA A 158 19.20 11.43 9.12
N LYS A 159 18.74 12.52 9.76
CA LYS A 159 18.28 13.73 9.05
C LYS A 159 19.43 14.45 8.31
N SER A 160 20.65 14.19 8.71
CA SER A 160 21.86 14.64 8.00
C SER A 160 22.87 13.50 8.01
N VAL A 161 23.35 13.11 6.85
CA VAL A 161 24.49 12.18 6.73
C VAL A 161 25.74 13.05 6.72
N THR A 162 26.41 13.15 7.87
CA THR A 162 27.77 13.63 7.93
C THR A 162 28.67 12.41 7.82
N VAL A 163 29.18 12.16 6.62
CA VAL A 163 30.30 11.24 6.43
C VAL A 163 31.55 12.12 6.56
N GLU A 164 32.29 11.96 7.65
CA GLU A 164 33.67 12.39 7.72
C GLU A 164 34.60 11.33 7.08
#